data_453f9ddf8d5d8448a9693c01b44a5537
#
_entry.id   453f9ddf8d5d8448a9693c01b44a5537
#
_cell.length_a   1.000
_cell.length_b   1.000
_cell.length_c   1.000
_cell.angle_alpha   90.00
_cell.angle_beta   90.00
_cell.angle_gamma   90.00
#
_symmetry.space_group_name_H-M   'P 1'
#
loop_
_entity.id
_entity.type
_entity.pdbx_description
1 polymer ?
#
loop_
_entity_poly.entity_id
_entity_poly.type
_entity_poly.pdbx_seq_one_letter_code
_entity_poly.pdbx_strand_id
1 'polypeptide(L)'
;MNKLCVRILGALILSVIFFINTYAQYEIDKHYAGPSIGLSFLGSTAQLGLNYEYAFVIEDFGTVGAGGIFRYWGYEESFIGGSYNYTDVLIGGQFNYHFKVESNKIDPWLGAALGFVFGSVKTTLLINQYYSEPSHDGLWLGFHGGARYWITPTIALIGSVGFGTLSYGALEIGVDFKF
;
A
#
# COMPACT_ATOMS: atom_id res chain seq x y z
N MET A 1 -10.87 27.24 24.84
CA MET A 1 -11.49 25.91 24.89
C MET A 1 -10.90 25.19 26.11
N ASN A 2 -11.73 24.76 27.05
CA ASN A 2 -11.28 24.27 28.36
C ASN A 2 -10.61 22.86 28.15
N LYS A 3 -9.39 22.68 28.67
CA LYS A 3 -8.62 21.41 28.53
C LYS A 3 -9.41 20.16 28.98
N LEU A 4 -10.39 20.39 29.89
CA LEU A 4 -11.31 19.34 30.36
C LEU A 4 -12.28 18.93 29.24
N CYS A 5 -12.86 19.85 28.47
CA CYS A 5 -13.76 19.56 27.37
C CYS A 5 -13.08 18.74 26.25
N VAL A 6 -11.81 19.06 25.95
CA VAL A 6 -11.05 18.31 24.93
C VAL A 6 -10.78 16.88 25.39
N ARG A 7 -10.47 16.67 26.67
CA ARG A 7 -10.24 15.33 27.24
C ARG A 7 -11.53 14.50 27.30
N ILE A 8 -12.66 15.11 27.65
CA ILE A 8 -13.97 14.44 27.67
C ILE A 8 -14.40 14.09 26.25
N LEU A 9 -14.24 15.01 25.28
CA LEU A 9 -14.56 14.75 23.89
C LEU A 9 -13.68 13.64 23.29
N GLY A 10 -12.37 13.65 23.60
CA GLY A 10 -11.44 12.59 23.20
C GLY A 10 -11.79 11.22 23.80
N ALA A 11 -12.17 11.20 25.10
CA ALA A 11 -12.61 9.96 25.75
C ALA A 11 -13.95 9.43 25.20
N LEU A 12 -14.88 10.33 24.86
CA LEU A 12 -16.16 9.99 24.24
C LEU A 12 -15.95 9.44 22.82
N ILE A 13 -15.08 10.03 22.01
CA ILE A 13 -14.73 9.53 20.68
C ILE A 13 -14.05 8.16 20.78
N LEU A 14 -13.10 7.99 21.71
CA LEU A 14 -12.47 6.70 21.96
C LEU A 14 -13.49 5.64 22.40
N SER A 15 -14.42 5.98 23.30
CA SER A 15 -15.42 5.03 23.81
C SER A 15 -16.41 4.59 22.72
N VAL A 16 -16.80 5.47 21.81
CA VAL A 16 -17.67 5.11 20.67
C VAL A 16 -16.98 4.13 19.74
N ILE A 17 -15.66 4.24 19.55
CA ILE A 17 -14.89 3.30 18.72
C ILE A 17 -14.84 1.89 19.35
N PHE A 18 -14.86 1.78 20.67
CA PHE A 18 -14.80 0.49 21.37
C PHE A 18 -16.16 -0.26 21.48
N PHE A 19 -17.28 0.43 21.34
CA PHE A 19 -18.60 -0.18 21.51
C PHE A 19 -19.30 -0.63 20.23
N ILE A 20 -18.73 -0.37 19.06
CA ILE A 20 -19.26 -0.92 17.81
C ILE A 20 -18.82 -2.37 17.71
N ASN A 21 -19.68 -3.30 18.11
CA ASN A 21 -19.55 -4.71 17.79
C ASN A 21 -19.78 -4.85 16.27
N THR A 22 -18.76 -4.55 15.49
CA THR A 22 -18.78 -4.72 14.05
C THR A 22 -18.40 -6.14 13.71
N TYR A 23 -19.35 -6.92 13.25
CA TYR A 23 -19.11 -8.14 12.49
C TYR A 23 -18.60 -7.69 11.10
N ALA A 24 -17.35 -7.25 11.04
CA ALA A 24 -16.72 -6.89 9.81
C ALA A 24 -15.64 -7.93 9.55
N GLN A 25 -15.83 -8.70 8.52
CA GLN A 25 -14.90 -9.72 8.04
C GLN A 25 -14.69 -9.47 6.55
N TYR A 26 -13.58 -9.96 6.03
CA TYR A 26 -13.40 -10.05 4.59
C TYR A 26 -14.50 -10.94 4.00
N GLU A 27 -15.34 -10.35 3.16
CA GLU A 27 -16.51 -10.98 2.59
C GLU A 27 -16.27 -11.27 1.11
N ILE A 28 -16.68 -12.43 0.65
CA ILE A 28 -16.67 -12.80 -0.77
C ILE A 28 -17.70 -12.01 -1.56
N ASP A 29 -17.49 -11.90 -2.86
CA ASP A 29 -18.34 -11.14 -3.80
C ASP A 29 -18.45 -9.65 -3.44
N LYS A 30 -17.39 -9.12 -2.82
CA LYS A 30 -17.24 -7.71 -2.47
C LYS A 30 -16.01 -7.11 -3.11
N HIS A 31 -16.10 -5.81 -3.30
CA HIS A 31 -15.00 -4.98 -3.78
C HIS A 31 -14.37 -4.22 -2.62
N TYR A 32 -13.06 -4.10 -2.68
CA TYR A 32 -12.26 -3.37 -1.70
C TYR A 32 -11.37 -2.40 -2.46
N ALA A 33 -11.39 -1.13 -2.07
CA ALA A 33 -10.51 -0.15 -2.68
C ALA A 33 -10.13 0.92 -1.68
N GLY A 34 -8.90 1.43 -1.79
CA GLY A 34 -8.49 2.53 -0.96
C GLY A 34 -7.08 3.04 -1.20
N PRO A 35 -6.81 4.25 -0.70
CA PRO A 35 -5.50 4.86 -0.76
C PRO A 35 -4.57 4.30 0.33
N SER A 36 -3.28 4.31 0.02
CA SER A 36 -2.21 4.06 0.99
C SER A 36 -1.12 5.12 0.89
N ILE A 37 -0.40 5.28 1.98
CA ILE A 37 0.86 6.03 2.04
C ILE A 37 1.91 5.10 2.63
N GLY A 38 3.11 5.15 2.11
CA GLY A 38 4.19 4.28 2.56
C GLY A 38 5.52 4.96 2.58
N LEU A 39 6.48 4.24 3.11
CA LEU A 39 7.89 4.52 3.02
C LEU A 39 8.51 3.51 2.06
N SER A 40 8.94 3.98 0.90
CA SER A 40 9.75 3.17 -0.02
C SER A 40 11.15 3.01 0.54
N PHE A 41 11.68 1.79 0.52
CA PHE A 41 13.05 1.53 0.96
C PHE A 41 14.07 2.01 -0.08
N LEU A 42 13.64 2.14 -1.32
CA LEU A 42 14.43 2.77 -2.38
C LEU A 42 14.43 4.29 -2.17
N GLY A 43 15.59 4.87 -1.91
CA GLY A 43 15.74 6.28 -1.59
C GLY A 43 15.12 6.73 -0.26
N SER A 44 14.58 5.82 0.55
CA SER A 44 13.91 6.14 1.84
C SER A 44 12.89 7.27 1.72
N THR A 45 12.06 7.22 0.69
CA THR A 45 11.13 8.30 0.33
C THR A 45 9.67 7.91 0.54
N ALA A 46 8.82 8.92 0.64
CA ALA A 46 7.38 8.72 0.74
C ALA A 46 6.81 8.16 -0.58
N GLN A 47 5.86 7.23 -0.44
CA GLN A 47 5.15 6.59 -1.53
C GLN A 47 3.66 6.80 -1.37
N LEU A 48 2.97 7.08 -2.46
CA LEU A 48 1.51 7.11 -2.53
C LEU A 48 1.02 5.86 -3.26
N GLY A 49 -0.05 5.25 -2.75
CA GLY A 49 -0.63 4.05 -3.32
C GLY A 49 -2.14 4.12 -3.47
N LEU A 50 -2.64 3.33 -4.41
CA LEU A 50 -4.04 2.95 -4.50
C LEU A 50 -4.11 1.44 -4.67
N ASN A 51 -5.03 0.81 -3.96
CA ASN A 51 -5.30 -0.61 -4.03
C ASN A 51 -6.73 -0.83 -4.48
N TYR A 52 -6.94 -1.87 -5.26
CA TYR A 52 -8.25 -2.40 -5.60
C TYR A 52 -8.21 -3.92 -5.56
N GLU A 53 -9.25 -4.54 -5.04
CA GLU A 53 -9.37 -5.98 -4.93
C GLU A 53 -10.83 -6.42 -5.00
N TYR A 54 -11.10 -7.50 -5.72
CA TYR A 54 -12.35 -8.23 -5.72
C TYR A 54 -12.14 -9.56 -5.00
N ALA A 55 -13.00 -9.86 -4.03
CA ALA A 55 -12.93 -11.03 -3.17
C ALA A 55 -13.78 -12.18 -3.72
N PHE A 56 -13.20 -13.38 -3.78
CA PHE A 56 -13.90 -14.59 -4.19
C PHE A 56 -13.31 -15.83 -3.51
N VAL A 57 -13.97 -16.97 -3.67
CA VAL A 57 -13.48 -18.27 -3.18
C VAL A 57 -13.04 -19.12 -4.35
N ILE A 58 -11.88 -19.75 -4.20
CA ILE A 58 -11.46 -20.85 -5.04
C ILE A 58 -11.73 -22.15 -4.25
N GLU A 59 -12.54 -23.04 -4.82
CA GLU A 59 -12.87 -24.33 -4.21
C GLU A 59 -11.59 -25.09 -3.86
N ASP A 60 -11.54 -25.69 -2.67
CA ASP A 60 -10.39 -26.42 -2.10
C ASP A 60 -9.13 -25.57 -1.84
N PHE A 61 -9.09 -24.30 -2.24
CA PHE A 61 -7.94 -23.43 -2.01
C PHE A 61 -8.20 -22.39 -0.90
N GLY A 62 -9.36 -21.75 -0.92
CA GLY A 62 -9.75 -20.79 0.11
C GLY A 62 -10.17 -19.43 -0.41
N THR A 63 -10.19 -18.45 0.47
CA THR A 63 -10.58 -17.07 0.14
C THR A 63 -9.43 -16.31 -0.47
N VAL A 64 -9.67 -15.70 -1.61
CA VAL A 64 -8.67 -14.97 -2.38
C VAL A 64 -9.21 -13.63 -2.84
N GLY A 65 -8.30 -12.73 -3.15
CA GLY A 65 -8.58 -11.45 -3.77
C GLY A 65 -7.75 -11.27 -5.05
N ALA A 66 -8.36 -10.75 -6.10
CA ALA A 66 -7.66 -10.34 -7.30
C ALA A 66 -7.99 -8.90 -7.65
N GLY A 67 -7.00 -8.13 -8.08
CA GLY A 67 -7.22 -6.72 -8.34
C GLY A 67 -6.04 -5.99 -8.91
N GLY A 68 -5.95 -4.69 -8.63
CA GLY A 68 -4.93 -3.82 -9.16
C GLY A 68 -4.22 -3.01 -8.08
N ILE A 69 -2.99 -2.66 -8.39
CA ILE A 69 -2.17 -1.76 -7.58
C ILE A 69 -1.68 -0.59 -8.42
N PHE A 70 -1.59 0.55 -7.78
CA PHE A 70 -0.91 1.74 -8.29
C PHE A 70 0.01 2.26 -7.21
N ARG A 71 1.25 2.61 -7.55
CA ARG A 71 2.22 3.23 -6.66
C ARG A 71 2.93 4.37 -7.35
N TYR A 72 3.18 5.43 -6.60
CA TYR A 72 3.92 6.62 -7.05
C TYR A 72 4.93 7.01 -5.99
N TRP A 73 6.19 7.12 -6.37
CA TRP A 73 7.26 7.61 -5.49
C TRP A 73 8.31 8.37 -6.29
N GLY A 74 9.15 9.12 -5.59
CA GLY A 74 10.29 9.78 -6.19
C GLY A 74 11.43 9.92 -5.18
N TYR A 75 12.66 9.87 -5.65
CA TYR A 75 13.84 10.02 -4.82
C TYR A 75 14.98 10.68 -5.59
N GLU A 76 15.99 11.15 -4.86
CA GLU A 76 17.18 11.79 -5.41
C GLU A 76 18.43 11.01 -5.00
N GLU A 77 19.29 10.76 -5.98
CA GLU A 77 20.65 10.24 -5.77
C GLU A 77 21.65 11.33 -6.10
N SER A 78 22.37 11.81 -5.08
CA SER A 78 23.43 12.81 -5.23
C SER A 78 24.80 12.17 -5.35
N PHE A 79 25.63 12.67 -6.26
CA PHE A 79 27.01 12.25 -6.47
C PHE A 79 27.93 13.45 -6.69
N ILE A 80 29.26 13.21 -6.68
CA ILE A 80 30.23 14.28 -6.94
C ILE A 80 30.05 14.76 -8.39
N GLY A 81 29.45 15.96 -8.57
CA GLY A 81 29.24 16.58 -9.87
C GLY A 81 27.79 16.67 -10.33
N GLY A 82 26.81 16.22 -9.52
CA GLY A 82 25.41 16.35 -9.86
C GLY A 82 24.45 15.50 -9.05
N SER A 83 23.22 15.38 -9.53
CA SER A 83 22.22 14.48 -8.98
C SER A 83 21.32 13.88 -10.07
N TYR A 84 20.77 12.71 -9.77
CA TYR A 84 19.67 12.08 -10.48
C TYR A 84 18.40 12.20 -9.68
N ASN A 85 17.34 12.75 -10.26
CA ASN A 85 16.00 12.83 -9.68
C ASN A 85 15.12 11.79 -10.38
N TYR A 86 14.74 10.77 -9.65
CA TYR A 86 13.88 9.68 -10.10
C TYR A 86 12.42 9.96 -9.76
N THR A 87 11.53 9.61 -10.67
CA THR A 87 10.08 9.61 -10.45
C THR A 87 9.53 8.35 -11.07
N ASP A 88 8.90 7.52 -10.27
CA ASP A 88 8.44 6.18 -10.65
C ASP A 88 6.95 6.02 -10.44
N VAL A 89 6.31 5.36 -11.39
CA VAL A 89 4.92 4.92 -11.34
C VAL A 89 4.87 3.42 -11.57
N LEU A 90 4.35 2.67 -10.61
CA LEU A 90 4.07 1.24 -10.76
C LEU A 90 2.57 1.05 -10.97
N ILE A 91 2.21 0.31 -12.01
CA ILE A 91 0.85 -0.16 -12.29
C ILE A 91 0.90 -1.66 -12.47
N GLY A 92 0.04 -2.40 -11.76
CA GLY A 92 0.05 -3.85 -11.83
C GLY A 92 -1.24 -4.50 -11.35
N GLY A 93 -1.30 -5.81 -11.58
CA GLY A 93 -2.29 -6.71 -10.99
C GLY A 93 -1.75 -7.36 -9.74
N GLN A 94 -2.62 -7.64 -8.79
CA GLN A 94 -2.30 -8.39 -7.57
C GLN A 94 -3.23 -9.57 -7.37
N PHE A 95 -2.72 -10.56 -6.67
CA PHE A 95 -3.46 -11.72 -6.22
C PHE A 95 -3.09 -12.01 -4.77
N ASN A 96 -4.10 -12.05 -3.88
CA ASN A 96 -3.94 -12.16 -2.44
C ASN A 96 -4.65 -13.40 -1.92
N TYR A 97 -4.02 -14.13 -1.02
CA TYR A 97 -4.63 -15.18 -0.23
C TYR A 97 -4.95 -14.65 1.17
N HIS A 98 -6.20 -14.79 1.61
CA HIS A 98 -6.69 -14.32 2.90
C HIS A 98 -6.74 -15.46 3.90
N PHE A 99 -6.01 -15.32 5.00
CA PHE A 99 -5.95 -16.33 6.04
C PHE A 99 -7.18 -16.24 6.95
N LYS A 100 -7.86 -17.35 7.12
CA LYS A 100 -8.98 -17.44 8.04
C LYS A 100 -8.46 -17.40 9.47
N VAL A 101 -8.89 -16.38 10.23
CA VAL A 101 -8.58 -16.22 11.66
C VAL A 101 -9.87 -16.16 12.47
N GLU A 102 -9.78 -16.42 13.77
CA GLU A 102 -10.95 -16.39 14.66
C GLU A 102 -11.50 -14.98 14.90
N SER A 103 -10.69 -13.97 14.63
CA SER A 103 -11.06 -12.56 14.82
C SER A 103 -11.92 -12.04 13.67
N ASN A 104 -13.08 -11.51 13.99
CA ASN A 104 -13.95 -10.84 13.01
C ASN A 104 -13.47 -9.44 12.60
N LYS A 105 -12.38 -8.94 13.19
CA LYS A 105 -11.86 -7.60 12.93
C LYS A 105 -10.56 -7.57 12.14
N ILE A 106 -9.88 -8.71 12.08
CA ILE A 106 -8.56 -8.79 11.46
C ILE A 106 -8.65 -9.70 10.24
N ASP A 107 -8.11 -9.26 9.13
CA ASP A 107 -8.02 -9.98 7.88
C ASP A 107 -6.56 -9.96 7.41
N PRO A 108 -5.75 -10.96 7.76
CA PRO A 108 -4.38 -11.07 7.29
C PRO A 108 -4.32 -11.70 5.91
N TRP A 109 -3.42 -11.20 5.07
CA TRP A 109 -3.21 -11.74 3.72
C TRP A 109 -1.73 -11.84 3.35
N LEU A 110 -1.47 -12.67 2.36
CA LEU A 110 -0.20 -12.76 1.66
C LEU A 110 -0.50 -12.80 0.16
N GLY A 111 0.27 -12.04 -0.63
CA GLY A 111 0.01 -11.93 -2.05
C GLY A 111 1.24 -11.77 -2.91
N ALA A 112 0.99 -11.88 -4.21
CA ALA A 112 1.94 -11.58 -5.27
C ALA A 112 1.33 -10.56 -6.22
N ALA A 113 2.19 -9.78 -6.84
CA ALA A 113 1.77 -8.81 -7.84
C ALA A 113 2.73 -8.80 -9.03
N LEU A 114 2.16 -8.56 -10.21
CA LEU A 114 2.89 -8.40 -11.46
C LEU A 114 2.48 -7.08 -12.08
N GLY A 115 3.45 -6.27 -12.48
CA GLY A 115 3.20 -4.95 -13.02
C GLY A 115 4.32 -4.44 -13.89
N PHE A 116 4.23 -3.16 -14.20
CA PHE A 116 5.26 -2.43 -14.92
C PHE A 116 5.57 -1.13 -14.20
N VAL A 117 6.86 -0.85 -14.02
CA VAL A 117 7.36 0.43 -13.53
C VAL A 117 7.65 1.33 -14.72
N PHE A 118 7.09 2.52 -14.70
CA PHE A 118 7.39 3.61 -15.61
C PHE A 118 8.23 4.62 -14.85
N GLY A 119 9.51 4.71 -15.17
CA GLY A 119 10.46 5.59 -14.52
C GLY A 119 10.79 6.81 -15.37
N SER A 120 11.00 7.95 -14.72
CA SER A 120 11.53 9.15 -15.33
C SER A 120 12.74 9.61 -14.53
N VAL A 121 13.84 9.85 -15.21
CA VAL A 121 15.08 10.33 -14.60
C VAL A 121 15.39 11.73 -15.12
N LYS A 122 15.59 12.69 -14.22
CA LYS A 122 16.08 14.01 -14.55
C LYS A 122 17.48 14.18 -13.99
N THR A 123 18.43 14.50 -14.85
CA THR A 123 19.84 14.69 -14.50
C THR A 123 20.14 16.17 -14.30
N THR A 124 20.73 16.50 -13.15
CA THR A 124 21.29 17.84 -12.89
C THR A 124 22.80 17.70 -12.80
N LEU A 125 23.51 18.16 -13.81
CA LEU A 125 24.99 18.10 -13.87
C LEU A 125 25.60 19.49 -13.65
N LEU A 126 26.67 19.54 -12.87
CA LEU A 126 27.46 20.75 -12.67
C LEU A 126 28.47 20.98 -13.81
N ILE A 127 28.73 19.96 -14.61
CA ILE A 127 29.68 20.01 -15.76
C ILE A 127 29.03 19.24 -16.91
N ASN A 128 29.04 19.82 -18.11
CA ASN A 128 28.58 19.20 -19.37
C ASN A 128 29.49 18.01 -19.74
N GLN A 129 29.26 16.86 -19.14
CA GLN A 129 29.90 15.61 -19.54
C GLN A 129 28.84 14.61 -20.03
N TYR A 130 29.25 13.74 -20.95
CA TYR A 130 28.43 12.68 -21.56
C TYR A 130 28.03 11.63 -20.51
N TYR A 131 26.92 11.87 -19.81
CA TYR A 131 26.30 10.84 -18.98
C TYR A 131 25.03 10.36 -19.69
N SER A 132 24.92 9.05 -19.84
CA SER A 132 23.68 8.42 -20.28
C SER A 132 22.71 8.39 -19.12
N GLU A 133 21.49 8.87 -19.32
CA GLU A 133 20.44 8.75 -18.31
C GLU A 133 20.13 7.26 -18.08
N PRO A 134 20.13 6.78 -16.82
CA PRO A 134 19.79 5.41 -16.52
C PRO A 134 18.30 5.15 -16.84
N SER A 135 17.99 4.05 -17.52
CA SER A 135 16.62 3.60 -17.70
C SER A 135 16.12 2.98 -16.39
N HIS A 136 14.93 3.37 -15.95
CA HIS A 136 14.31 2.87 -14.73
C HIS A 136 12.94 2.23 -15.00
N ASP A 137 12.65 1.90 -16.26
CA ASP A 137 11.44 1.21 -16.67
C ASP A 137 11.64 -0.30 -16.63
N GLY A 138 10.56 -1.04 -16.33
CA GLY A 138 10.66 -2.49 -16.41
C GLY A 138 9.48 -3.27 -15.88
N LEU A 139 9.50 -4.54 -16.23
CA LEU A 139 8.59 -5.51 -15.66
C LEU A 139 8.92 -5.69 -14.17
N TRP A 140 7.89 -5.60 -13.35
CA TRP A 140 7.99 -5.73 -11.90
C TRP A 140 7.21 -6.95 -11.42
N LEU A 141 7.88 -7.79 -10.64
CA LEU A 141 7.30 -8.89 -9.90
C LEU A 141 7.56 -8.66 -8.42
N GLY A 142 6.52 -8.74 -7.60
CA GLY A 142 6.63 -8.53 -6.16
C GLY A 142 5.78 -9.47 -5.34
N PHE A 143 6.14 -9.54 -4.07
CA PHE A 143 5.39 -10.22 -3.02
C PHE A 143 5.10 -9.21 -1.93
N HIS A 144 3.92 -9.32 -1.35
CA HIS A 144 3.50 -8.45 -0.26
C HIS A 144 2.61 -9.21 0.73
N GLY A 145 2.57 -8.72 1.93
CA GLY A 145 1.68 -9.25 2.95
C GLY A 145 1.31 -8.17 3.94
N GLY A 146 0.19 -8.37 4.61
CA GLY A 146 -0.31 -7.38 5.54
C GLY A 146 -1.54 -7.84 6.30
N ALA A 147 -2.21 -6.89 6.91
CA ALA A 147 -3.49 -7.11 7.56
C ALA A 147 -4.41 -5.89 7.41
N ARG A 148 -5.70 -6.16 7.27
CA ARG A 148 -6.78 -5.20 7.48
C ARG A 148 -7.26 -5.28 8.91
N TYR A 149 -7.49 -4.13 9.50
CA TYR A 149 -8.19 -4.00 10.77
C TYR A 149 -9.49 -3.24 10.56
N TRP A 150 -10.60 -3.93 10.67
CA TRP A 150 -11.94 -3.37 10.44
C TRP A 150 -12.35 -2.44 11.58
N ILE A 151 -12.57 -1.15 11.26
CA ILE A 151 -13.07 -0.14 12.19
C ILE A 151 -14.60 -0.11 12.14
N THR A 152 -15.17 -0.24 10.93
CA THR A 152 -16.61 -0.33 10.67
C THR A 152 -16.88 -1.53 9.74
N PRO A 153 -18.15 -1.90 9.49
CA PRO A 153 -18.48 -2.95 8.51
C PRO A 153 -17.94 -2.70 7.09
N THR A 154 -17.65 -1.45 6.75
CA THR A 154 -17.25 -1.04 5.39
C THR A 154 -15.92 -0.33 5.31
N ILE A 155 -15.25 -0.06 6.43
CA ILE A 155 -13.97 0.67 6.48
C ILE A 155 -12.96 -0.11 7.31
N ALA A 156 -11.80 -0.38 6.73
CA ALA A 156 -10.67 -0.99 7.41
C ALA A 156 -9.41 -0.12 7.31
N LEU A 157 -8.58 -0.15 8.36
CA LEU A 157 -7.18 0.26 8.26
C LEU A 157 -6.39 -0.88 7.66
N ILE A 158 -5.41 -0.55 6.82
CA ILE A 158 -4.46 -1.52 6.27
C ILE A 158 -3.05 -1.22 6.75
N GLY A 159 -2.28 -2.29 6.96
CA GLY A 159 -0.84 -2.23 7.13
C GLY A 159 -0.21 -3.33 6.32
N SER A 160 0.78 -3.02 5.50
CA SER A 160 1.44 -4.00 4.63
C SER A 160 2.91 -3.72 4.44
N VAL A 161 3.64 -4.77 4.08
CA VAL A 161 5.02 -4.71 3.63
C VAL A 161 5.14 -5.48 2.32
N GLY A 162 5.88 -4.93 1.37
CA GLY A 162 6.10 -5.54 0.06
C GLY A 162 7.55 -5.45 -0.38
N PHE A 163 7.96 -6.40 -1.20
CA PHE A 163 9.26 -6.49 -1.84
C PHE A 163 9.09 -6.96 -3.28
N GLY A 164 9.96 -6.51 -4.16
CA GLY A 164 9.87 -6.88 -5.56
C GLY A 164 11.19 -6.71 -6.31
N THR A 165 11.14 -6.97 -7.61
CA THR A 165 12.23 -6.69 -8.54
C THR A 165 12.51 -5.18 -8.60
N LEU A 166 13.57 -4.77 -9.32
CA LEU A 166 14.00 -3.39 -9.45
C LEU A 166 14.27 -2.71 -8.09
N SER A 167 14.76 -3.50 -7.11
CA SER A 167 15.08 -3.05 -5.75
C SER A 167 13.91 -2.41 -4.99
N TYR A 168 12.68 -2.61 -5.47
CA TYR A 168 11.49 -2.10 -4.82
C TYR A 168 11.23 -2.80 -3.49
N GLY A 169 10.89 -2.02 -2.48
CA GLY A 169 10.35 -2.48 -1.21
C GLY A 169 9.70 -1.31 -0.49
N ALA A 170 8.60 -1.58 0.20
CA ALA A 170 7.90 -0.54 0.94
C ALA A 170 7.17 -1.09 2.17
N LEU A 171 7.05 -0.24 3.18
CA LEU A 171 6.11 -0.38 4.29
C LEU A 171 4.97 0.60 4.07
N GLU A 172 3.73 0.14 4.10
CA GLU A 172 2.55 0.96 3.81
C GLU A 172 1.51 0.88 4.91
N ILE A 173 0.81 1.99 5.09
CA ILE A 173 -0.44 2.08 5.83
C ILE A 173 -1.50 2.73 4.95
N GLY A 174 -2.76 2.38 5.15
CA GLY A 174 -3.84 2.94 4.34
C GLY A 174 -5.22 2.66 4.91
N VAL A 175 -6.20 2.92 4.08
CA VAL A 175 -7.62 2.67 4.38
C VAL A 175 -8.23 1.93 3.19
N ASP A 176 -8.99 0.87 3.48
CA ASP A 176 -9.80 0.18 2.49
C ASP A 176 -11.28 0.40 2.76
N PHE A 177 -12.01 0.63 1.70
CA PHE A 177 -13.47 0.72 1.66
C PHE A 177 -14.03 -0.53 1.02
N LYS A 178 -14.98 -1.19 1.70
CA LYS A 178 -15.74 -2.34 1.18
C LYS A 178 -17.07 -1.87 0.59
N PHE A 179 -17.43 -2.32 -0.60
CA PHE A 179 -18.68 -2.01 -1.31
C PHE A 179 -19.14 -3.16 -2.24
#